data_f1a88efd855352a365ae762f88e72598
#
_entry.id   f1a88efd855352a365ae762f88e72598
#
_cell.length_a   1.000
_cell.length_b   1.000
_cell.length_c   1.000
_cell.angle_alpha   90.00
_cell.angle_beta   90.00
_cell.angle_gamma   90.00
#
_symmetry.space_group_name_H-M   'P 1'
#
loop_
_entity.id
_entity.type
_entity.pdbx_description
1 polymer ?
#
loop_
_entity_poly.entity_id
_entity_poly.type
_entity_poly.pdbx_seq_one_letter_code
_entity_poly.pdbx_strand_id
1 'polypeptide(L)'
;AERLIGGILAEEDRFSAIGVHRHYRLYDLVGRNVELSDEERLFVRRRSHLDFLLYNRMDNTPILGIEVDGVLHHRFDEVQVARDRRKNGILVKIGLPLLRLSTDGSSEKERIVGALEQAMQQG
;
A
#
# COMPACT_ATOMS: atom_id res chain seq x y z
N ALA A 1 11.09 8.28 0.60
CA ALA A 1 9.81 7.94 -0.07
C ALA A 1 8.69 8.91 0.30
N GLU A 2 8.59 9.28 1.57
CA GLU A 2 7.52 10.19 2.02
C GLU A 2 7.55 11.54 1.31
N ARG A 3 8.73 12.14 1.17
CA ARG A 3 8.89 13.41 0.47
C ARG A 3 8.51 13.31 -1.00
N LEU A 4 8.89 12.22 -1.63
CA LEU A 4 8.58 12.00 -3.03
C LEU A 4 7.07 11.87 -3.23
N ILE A 5 6.40 11.11 -2.38
CA ILE A 5 4.95 10.94 -2.44
C ILE A 5 4.27 12.29 -2.24
N GLY A 6 4.66 13.03 -1.21
CA GLY A 6 4.09 14.36 -0.94
C GLY A 6 4.30 15.33 -2.09
N GLY A 7 5.46 15.31 -2.71
CA GLY A 7 5.76 16.15 -3.86
C GLY A 7 4.89 15.83 -5.06
N ILE A 8 4.71 14.54 -5.35
CA ILE A 8 3.85 14.10 -6.46
C ILE A 8 2.42 14.58 -6.25
N LEU A 9 1.88 14.40 -5.05
CA LEU A 9 0.50 14.78 -4.75
C LEU A 9 0.30 16.30 -4.81
N ALA A 10 1.34 17.07 -4.52
CA ALA A 10 1.27 18.53 -4.56
C ALA A 10 1.42 19.11 -5.98
N GLU A 11 2.09 18.39 -6.88
CA GLU A 11 2.38 18.90 -8.23
C GLU A 11 1.18 18.91 -9.17
N GLU A 12 0.22 18.02 -8.98
CA GLU A 12 -0.88 17.85 -9.90
C GLU A 12 -2.23 18.03 -9.21
N ASP A 13 -3.07 18.89 -9.79
CA ASP A 13 -4.39 19.18 -9.23
C ASP A 13 -5.28 17.95 -9.13
N ARG A 14 -5.12 17.00 -10.04
CA ARG A 14 -5.92 15.76 -10.03
C ARG A 14 -5.68 14.91 -8.78
N PHE A 15 -4.57 15.14 -8.09
CA PHE A 15 -4.23 14.42 -6.86
C PHE A 15 -4.49 15.24 -5.60
N SER A 16 -5.12 16.40 -5.73
CA SER A 16 -5.28 17.34 -4.61
C SER A 16 -6.14 16.78 -3.47
N ALA A 17 -7.05 15.85 -3.77
CA ALA A 17 -7.91 15.25 -2.75
C ALA A 17 -7.28 14.00 -2.10
N ILE A 18 -6.07 13.63 -2.47
CA ILE A 18 -5.42 12.43 -1.97
C ILE A 18 -4.57 12.77 -0.75
N GLY A 19 -4.78 12.04 0.33
CA GLY A 19 -3.97 12.12 1.53
C GLY A 19 -3.05 10.91 1.69
N VAL A 20 -2.11 11.02 2.62
CA VAL A 20 -1.14 9.96 2.91
C VAL A 20 -1.15 9.64 4.39
N HIS A 21 -1.30 8.36 4.72
CA HIS A 21 -1.06 7.85 6.06
C HIS A 21 0.23 7.04 6.05
N ARG A 22 1.05 7.20 7.09
CA ARG A 22 2.26 6.38 7.29
C ARG A 22 1.96 5.28 8.29
N HIS A 23 2.61 4.13 8.12
CA HIS A 23 2.50 2.99 9.04
C HIS A 23 1.04 2.66 9.35
N TYR A 24 0.25 2.46 8.29
CA TYR A 24 -1.17 2.20 8.45
C TYR A 24 -1.39 0.71 8.74
N ARG A 25 -2.02 0.39 9.86
CA ARG A 25 -2.23 -0.99 10.26
C ARG A 25 -3.24 -1.68 9.35
N LEU A 26 -2.94 -2.92 8.98
CA LEU A 26 -3.88 -3.73 8.21
C LEU A 26 -5.19 -3.93 8.98
N TYR A 27 -5.11 -4.02 10.30
CA TYR A 27 -6.30 -4.15 11.13
C TYR A 27 -7.31 -3.02 10.90
N ASP A 28 -6.82 -1.80 10.74
CA ASP A 28 -7.69 -0.64 10.50
C ASP A 28 -8.18 -0.57 9.05
N LEU A 29 -7.46 -1.23 8.15
CA LEU A 29 -7.78 -1.21 6.72
C LEU A 29 -8.85 -2.26 6.38
N VAL A 30 -8.79 -3.43 7.01
CA VAL A 30 -9.69 -4.53 6.72
C VAL A 30 -11.02 -4.29 7.42
N GLY A 31 -12.07 -4.16 6.64
CA GLY A 31 -13.43 -4.01 7.19
C GLY A 31 -13.97 -5.31 7.76
N ARG A 32 -15.05 -5.20 8.54
CA ARG A 32 -15.69 -6.35 9.16
C ARG A 32 -16.35 -7.32 8.17
N ASN A 33 -16.61 -6.83 6.97
CA ASN A 33 -17.36 -7.58 5.96
C ASN A 33 -16.48 -8.38 5.01
N VAL A 34 -15.17 -8.42 5.24
CA VAL A 34 -14.24 -9.17 4.40
C VAL A 34 -14.02 -10.55 4.99
N GLU A 35 -14.25 -11.58 4.18
CA GLU A 35 -13.98 -12.95 4.60
C GLU A 35 -12.48 -13.25 4.53
N LEU A 36 -11.91 -13.46 5.71
CA LEU A 36 -10.51 -13.85 5.84
C LEU A 36 -10.44 -15.24 6.48
N SER A 37 -9.43 -16.01 6.10
CA SER A 37 -9.13 -17.25 6.80
C SER A 37 -8.65 -16.95 8.23
N ASP A 38 -8.62 -17.96 9.08
CA ASP A 38 -8.13 -17.82 10.45
C ASP A 38 -6.68 -17.35 10.47
N GLU A 39 -5.86 -17.88 9.54
CA GLU A 39 -4.46 -17.46 9.40
C GLU A 39 -4.34 -16.00 8.99
N GLU A 40 -5.19 -15.55 8.08
CA GLU A 40 -5.20 -14.16 7.63
C GLU A 40 -5.64 -13.23 8.76
N ARG A 41 -6.66 -13.61 9.52
CA ARG A 41 -7.11 -12.83 10.67
C ARG A 41 -6.03 -12.69 11.71
N LEU A 42 -5.30 -13.77 11.99
CA LEU A 42 -4.20 -13.75 12.93
C LEU A 42 -3.08 -12.85 12.44
N PHE A 43 -2.75 -12.91 11.15
CA PHE A 43 -1.76 -12.04 10.53
C PHE A 43 -2.12 -10.57 10.67
N VAL A 44 -3.37 -10.22 10.39
CA VAL A 44 -3.86 -8.84 10.49
C VAL A 44 -3.75 -8.32 11.93
N ARG A 45 -4.00 -9.16 12.93
CA ARG A 45 -3.91 -8.79 14.33
C ARG A 45 -2.48 -8.57 14.82
N ARG A 46 -1.48 -9.13 14.13
CA ARG A 46 -0.07 -9.11 14.54
C ARG A 46 0.70 -7.90 14.03
N ARG A 47 0.21 -6.70 14.28
CA ARG A 47 0.94 -5.47 13.96
C ARG A 47 1.40 -5.34 12.50
N SER A 48 0.76 -6.03 11.57
CA SER A 48 1.05 -5.85 10.15
C SER A 48 0.56 -4.50 9.69
N HIS A 49 1.38 -3.80 8.90
CA HIS A 49 1.03 -2.47 8.42
C HIS A 49 1.57 -2.24 7.02
N LEU A 50 1.02 -1.23 6.36
CA LEU A 50 1.55 -0.70 5.11
C LEU A 50 2.47 0.46 5.44
N ASP A 51 3.57 0.62 4.69
CA ASP A 51 4.44 1.77 4.87
C ASP A 51 3.70 3.08 4.60
N PHE A 52 2.91 3.11 3.53
CA PHE A 52 2.08 4.25 3.19
C PHE A 52 0.73 3.79 2.65
N LEU A 53 -0.32 4.52 3.02
CA LEU A 53 -1.65 4.34 2.44
C LEU A 53 -2.09 5.66 1.84
N LEU A 54 -2.34 5.66 0.54
CA LEU A 54 -2.93 6.81 -0.14
C LEU A 54 -4.44 6.63 -0.12
N TYR A 55 -5.15 7.68 0.26
CA TYR A 55 -6.60 7.64 0.44
C TYR A 55 -7.26 8.92 -0.04
N ASN A 56 -8.54 8.84 -0.32
CA ASN A 56 -9.34 10.01 -0.68
C ASN A 56 -9.73 10.75 0.61
N ARG A 57 -9.31 12.01 0.73
CA ARG A 57 -9.60 12.82 1.92
C ARG A 57 -11.08 13.11 2.12
N MET A 58 -11.86 13.08 1.07
CA MET A 58 -13.28 13.46 1.15
C MET A 58 -14.11 12.38 1.84
N ASP A 59 -13.78 11.11 1.60
CA ASP A 59 -14.58 10.00 2.12
C ASP A 59 -13.75 8.93 2.81
N ASN A 60 -12.43 9.14 2.96
CA ASN A 60 -11.48 8.20 3.55
C ASN A 60 -11.36 6.87 2.82
N THR A 61 -11.74 6.82 1.56
CA THR A 61 -11.63 5.59 0.76
C THR A 61 -10.16 5.30 0.45
N PRO A 62 -9.65 4.11 0.76
CA PRO A 62 -8.30 3.71 0.37
C PRO A 62 -8.16 3.66 -1.15
N ILE A 63 -7.04 4.14 -1.66
CA ILE A 63 -6.76 4.18 -3.10
C ILE A 63 -5.60 3.26 -3.47
N LEU A 64 -4.47 3.36 -2.75
CA LEU A 64 -3.26 2.66 -3.10
C LEU A 64 -2.40 2.44 -1.86
N GLY A 65 -1.94 1.21 -1.67
CA GLY A 65 -0.94 0.91 -0.66
C GLY A 65 0.45 0.97 -1.28
N ILE A 66 1.42 1.48 -0.54
CA ILE A 66 2.82 1.53 -0.97
C ILE A 66 3.69 0.89 0.09
N GLU A 67 4.54 -0.03 -0.35
CA GLU A 67 5.57 -0.66 0.47
C GLU A 67 6.93 -0.32 -0.10
N VAL A 68 7.88 0.03 0.77
CA VAL A 68 9.26 0.30 0.37
C VAL A 68 10.10 -0.88 0.82
N ASP A 69 10.63 -1.63 -0.13
CA ASP A 69 11.38 -2.84 0.15
C ASP A 69 12.88 -2.57 0.05
N GLY A 70 13.62 -3.03 1.06
CA GLY A 70 15.08 -3.01 1.01
C GLY A 70 15.58 -4.02 -0.02
N VAL A 71 16.54 -3.60 -0.84
CA VAL A 71 16.95 -4.37 -2.02
C VAL A 71 17.58 -5.71 -1.68
N LEU A 72 18.25 -5.84 -0.55
CA LEU A 72 19.06 -7.03 -0.26
C LEU A 72 18.48 -7.94 0.81
N HIS A 73 17.63 -7.45 1.70
CA HIS A 73 17.23 -8.22 2.87
C HIS A 73 16.02 -9.12 2.65
N HIS A 74 15.17 -8.81 1.66
CA HIS A 74 13.89 -9.52 1.51
C HIS A 74 13.90 -10.63 0.45
N ARG A 75 14.88 -10.60 -0.47
CA ARG A 75 14.91 -11.55 -1.59
C ARG A 75 15.18 -13.01 -1.18
N PHE A 76 15.91 -13.19 -0.10
CA PHE A 76 16.39 -14.52 0.31
C PHE A 76 15.81 -15.00 1.64
N ASP A 77 14.92 -14.20 2.23
CA ASP A 77 14.28 -14.54 3.49
C ASP A 77 12.93 -15.19 3.21
N GLU A 78 12.85 -16.52 3.41
CA GLU A 78 11.61 -17.26 3.18
C GLU A 78 10.46 -16.80 4.07
N VAL A 79 10.76 -16.39 5.30
CA VAL A 79 9.76 -15.89 6.23
C VAL A 79 9.16 -14.60 5.70
N GLN A 80 10.01 -13.69 5.20
CA GLN A 80 9.56 -12.42 4.66
C GLN A 80 8.77 -12.62 3.37
N VAL A 81 9.20 -13.54 2.50
CA VAL A 81 8.47 -13.87 1.27
C VAL A 81 7.07 -14.39 1.60
N ALA A 82 6.96 -15.26 2.61
CA ALA A 82 5.67 -15.79 3.03
C ALA A 82 4.76 -14.69 3.59
N ARG A 83 5.32 -13.77 4.37
CA ARG A 83 4.57 -12.62 4.90
C ARG A 83 4.06 -11.72 3.78
N ASP A 84 4.93 -11.43 2.80
CA ASP A 84 4.56 -10.58 1.67
C ASP A 84 3.45 -11.22 0.84
N ARG A 85 3.53 -12.52 0.62
CA ARG A 85 2.50 -13.27 -0.12
C ARG A 85 1.16 -13.21 0.61
N ARG A 86 1.18 -13.39 1.94
CA ARG A 86 -0.04 -13.33 2.75
C ARG A 86 -0.64 -11.94 2.75
N LYS A 87 0.20 -10.92 2.89
CA LYS A 87 -0.24 -9.53 2.82
C LYS A 87 -0.87 -9.23 1.46
N ASN A 88 -0.20 -9.65 0.39
CA ASN A 88 -0.73 -9.46 -0.98
C ASN A 88 -2.11 -10.10 -1.13
N GLY A 89 -2.29 -11.31 -0.61
CA GLY A 89 -3.57 -12.01 -0.68
C GLY A 89 -4.68 -11.27 0.03
N ILE A 90 -4.39 -10.74 1.21
CA ILE A 90 -5.37 -9.96 1.98
C ILE A 90 -5.76 -8.69 1.22
N LEU A 91 -4.77 -7.98 0.67
CA LEU A 91 -5.02 -6.74 -0.06
C LEU A 91 -5.85 -6.98 -1.32
N VAL A 92 -5.63 -8.11 -2.01
CA VAL A 92 -6.46 -8.50 -3.16
C VAL A 92 -7.91 -8.70 -2.71
N LYS A 93 -8.13 -9.36 -1.58
CA LYS A 93 -9.48 -9.59 -1.07
C LYS A 93 -10.24 -8.31 -0.75
N ILE A 94 -9.54 -7.29 -0.25
CA ILE A 94 -10.19 -5.99 0.03
C ILE A 94 -10.18 -5.05 -1.17
N GLY A 95 -9.59 -5.47 -2.28
CA GLY A 95 -9.59 -4.67 -3.50
C GLY A 95 -8.62 -3.50 -3.50
N LEU A 96 -7.57 -3.53 -2.69
CA LEU A 96 -6.60 -2.43 -2.62
C LEU A 96 -5.36 -2.76 -3.45
N PRO A 97 -5.06 -1.96 -4.50
CA PRO A 97 -3.81 -2.13 -5.24
C PRO A 97 -2.61 -1.86 -4.34
N LEU A 98 -1.54 -2.59 -4.55
CA LEU A 98 -0.29 -2.43 -3.81
C LEU A 98 0.86 -2.18 -4.77
N LEU A 99 1.63 -1.13 -4.51
CA LEU A 99 2.86 -0.82 -5.21
C LEU A 99 4.04 -1.10 -4.30
N ARG A 100 4.99 -1.91 -4.76
CA ARG A 100 6.24 -2.13 -4.05
C ARG A 100 7.35 -1.34 -4.74
N LEU A 101 8.02 -0.49 -3.96
CA LEU A 101 9.14 0.30 -4.44
C LEU A 101 10.44 -0.30 -3.93
N SER A 102 11.44 -0.37 -4.80
CA SER A 102 12.77 -0.76 -4.40
C SER A 102 13.54 0.48 -3.93
N THR A 103 14.49 0.28 -3.01
CA THR A 103 15.28 1.39 -2.48
C THR A 103 16.41 1.84 -3.42
N ASP A 104 16.51 1.26 -4.61
CA ASP A 104 17.52 1.69 -5.60
C ASP A 104 17.16 3.01 -6.29
N GLY A 105 15.96 3.52 -6.07
CA GLY A 105 15.57 4.86 -6.51
C GLY A 105 15.21 5.00 -7.98
N SER A 106 15.25 3.91 -8.74
CA SER A 106 14.98 3.96 -10.18
C SER A 106 13.50 4.13 -10.49
N SER A 107 13.17 5.19 -11.20
CA SER A 107 11.81 5.42 -11.75
C SER A 107 10.70 5.41 -10.71
N GLU A 108 11.01 5.77 -9.47
CA GLU A 108 10.02 5.75 -8.40
C GLU A 108 8.84 6.68 -8.69
N LYS A 109 9.13 7.90 -9.16
CA LYS A 109 8.08 8.88 -9.46
C LYS A 109 7.11 8.35 -10.52
N GLU A 110 7.64 7.83 -11.62
CA GLU A 110 6.83 7.31 -12.72
C GLU A 110 5.98 6.12 -12.26
N ARG A 111 6.55 5.28 -11.42
CA ARG A 111 5.83 4.10 -10.90
C ARG A 111 4.70 4.51 -9.98
N ILE A 112 4.93 5.49 -9.11
CA ILE A 112 3.88 6.00 -8.21
C ILE A 112 2.77 6.66 -9.01
N VAL A 113 3.10 7.53 -9.94
CA VAL A 113 2.12 8.22 -10.78
C VAL A 113 1.30 7.22 -11.58
N GLY A 114 1.97 6.24 -12.20
CA GLY A 114 1.29 5.21 -12.98
C GLY A 114 0.34 4.37 -12.15
N ALA A 115 0.77 3.98 -10.94
CA ALA A 115 -0.07 3.20 -10.04
C ALA A 115 -1.28 4.01 -9.55
N LEU A 116 -1.09 5.29 -9.26
CA LEU A 116 -2.19 6.18 -8.88
C LEU A 116 -3.21 6.34 -10.01
N GLU A 117 -2.72 6.58 -11.23
CA GLU A 117 -3.61 6.71 -12.39
C GLU A 117 -4.46 5.45 -12.57
N GLN A 118 -3.82 4.29 -12.49
CA GLN A 118 -4.52 3.03 -12.66
C GLN A 118 -5.53 2.80 -11.54
N ALA A 119 -5.16 3.08 -10.30
CA ALA A 119 -6.04 2.91 -9.15
C ALA A 119 -7.25 3.83 -9.23
N MET A 120 -7.06 5.07 -9.67
CA MET A 120 -8.14 6.04 -9.79
C MET A 120 -9.11 5.70 -10.94
N GLN A 121 -8.63 5.04 -11.98
CA GLN A 121 -9.49 4.60 -13.08
C GLN A 121 -10.41 3.44 -12.68
N GLN A 122 -10.00 2.65 -11.70
CA GLN A 122 -10.78 1.51 -11.22
C GLN A 122 -11.86 1.89 -10.21
N GLY A 123 -11.72 3.07 -9.64
CA GLY A 123 -12.69 3.59 -8.70
C GLY A 123 -13.83 4.30 -9.41
#